data_edbcabf1f01f0e6d535abfd8e76721fd
#
_entry.id   edbcabf1f01f0e6d535abfd8e76721fd
#
_cell.length_a   1.000
_cell.length_b   1.000
_cell.length_c   1.000
_cell.angle_alpha   90.00
_cell.angle_beta   90.00
_cell.angle_gamma   90.00
#
_symmetry.space_group_name_H-M   'P 1'
#
loop_
_entity.id
_entity.type
_entity.pdbx_description
1 polymer ?
#
loop_
_entity_poly.entity_id
_entity_poly.type
_entity_poly.pdbx_seq_one_letter_code
_entity_poly.pdbx_strand_id
1 'polypeptide(L)'
;NPKNLGVNIKTLLYQVPGGMLSNLTSQLKEQHAEDKFYDVLEEVPKVRKDLGEPPLVTPSSQIVGTQAVFNVLMGERYKMVTKETKDILLGKYGATVKPFNQEVQKKCIGDAQPITCRPADLLDNELDKLETEMSSYKEQDEDVLSYALFPQVATDFFKYRQAQEKKVDEKAADTKNGAYPV
;
A
#
# COMPACT_ATOMS: atom_id res chain seq x y z
N ASN A 1 0.91 15.88 20.96
CA ASN A 1 1.93 15.18 21.75
C ASN A 1 3.17 16.08 21.85
N PRO A 2 3.57 16.57 23.06
CA PRO A 2 4.72 17.46 23.23
C PRO A 2 6.05 16.88 22.70
N LYS A 3 6.17 15.56 22.62
CA LYS A 3 7.35 14.88 22.08
C LYS A 3 7.57 15.15 20.57
N ASN A 4 6.53 15.59 19.85
CA ASN A 4 6.61 15.90 18.42
C ASN A 4 6.96 17.38 18.15
N LEU A 5 7.13 18.20 19.18
CA LEU A 5 7.51 19.61 19.06
C LEU A 5 9.03 19.83 19.03
N GLY A 6 9.81 18.78 19.19
CA GLY A 6 11.28 18.85 19.12
C GLY A 6 11.76 19.02 17.67
N VAL A 7 12.73 19.91 17.46
CA VAL A 7 13.43 20.05 16.18
C VAL A 7 14.46 18.94 16.06
N ASN A 8 14.30 18.09 15.03
CA ASN A 8 15.29 17.07 14.69
C ASN A 8 16.02 17.47 13.40
N ILE A 9 17.24 18.00 13.56
CA ILE A 9 18.07 18.47 12.44
C ILE A 9 18.37 17.33 11.44
N LYS A 10 18.56 16.12 11.90
CA LYS A 10 18.81 14.95 11.02
C LYS A 10 17.62 14.64 10.12
N THR A 11 16.40 14.82 10.60
CA THR A 11 15.19 14.68 9.79
C THR A 11 15.15 15.68 8.64
N LEU A 12 15.55 16.92 8.89
CA LEU A 12 15.67 17.94 7.84
C LEU A 12 16.81 17.61 6.87
N LEU A 13 17.95 17.15 7.38
CA LEU A 13 19.11 16.80 6.56
C LEU A 13 18.79 15.66 5.58
N TYR A 14 18.07 14.64 6.04
CA TYR A 14 17.68 13.48 5.21
C TYR A 14 16.35 13.68 4.46
N GLN A 15 15.72 14.85 4.58
CA GLN A 15 14.47 15.21 3.89
C GLN A 15 13.34 14.22 4.12
N VAL A 16 13.24 13.67 5.33
CA VAL A 16 12.20 12.70 5.69
C VAL A 16 10.92 13.44 6.10
N PRO A 17 9.78 13.23 5.40
CA PRO A 17 8.50 13.84 5.76
C PRO A 17 8.03 13.43 7.16
N GLY A 18 7.34 14.33 7.88
CA GLY A 18 6.88 14.08 9.25
C GLY A 18 6.00 12.84 9.40
N GLY A 19 5.08 12.59 8.46
CA GLY A 19 4.26 11.38 8.44
C GLY A 19 5.09 10.09 8.27
N MET A 20 6.11 10.12 7.43
CA MET A 20 7.05 9.01 7.26
C MET A 20 7.83 8.76 8.56
N LEU A 21 8.27 9.83 9.24
CA LEU A 21 8.99 9.72 10.50
C LEU A 21 8.18 8.99 11.57
N SER A 22 6.90 9.33 11.71
CA SER A 22 5.99 8.67 12.65
C SER A 22 5.83 7.17 12.32
N ASN A 23 5.69 6.82 11.05
CA ASN A 23 5.58 5.44 10.59
C ASN A 23 6.86 4.65 10.88
N LEU A 24 8.05 5.20 10.60
CA LEU A 24 9.33 4.57 10.89
C LEU A 24 9.50 4.32 12.40
N THR A 25 9.14 5.30 13.23
CA THR A 25 9.19 5.16 14.68
C THR A 25 8.28 4.02 15.16
N SER A 26 7.06 3.93 14.63
CA SER A 26 6.12 2.85 15.00
C SER A 26 6.64 1.48 14.55
N GLN A 27 7.12 1.36 13.32
CA GLN A 27 7.68 0.10 12.80
C GLN A 27 8.89 -0.39 13.62
N LEU A 28 9.82 0.52 13.95
CA LEU A 28 10.98 0.16 14.77
C LEU A 28 10.59 -0.22 16.19
N LYS A 29 9.58 0.42 16.77
CA LYS A 29 9.05 0.06 18.07
C LYS A 29 8.42 -1.33 18.08
N GLU A 30 7.64 -1.68 17.06
CA GLU A 30 7.06 -3.02 16.90
C GLU A 30 8.12 -4.12 16.77
N GLN A 31 9.28 -3.77 16.20
CA GLN A 31 10.43 -4.68 16.03
C GLN A 31 11.43 -4.61 17.21
N HIS A 32 11.13 -3.84 18.27
CA HIS A 32 12.04 -3.63 19.43
C HIS A 32 13.45 -3.15 19.00
N ALA A 33 13.50 -2.27 17.98
CA ALA A 33 14.73 -1.80 17.34
C ALA A 33 14.82 -0.26 17.29
N GLU A 34 14.32 0.43 18.32
CA GLU A 34 14.30 1.90 18.38
C GLU A 34 15.71 2.50 18.38
N ASP A 35 16.70 1.75 18.83
CA ASP A 35 18.12 2.11 18.78
C ASP A 35 18.64 2.29 17.34
N LYS A 36 18.02 1.63 16.35
CA LYS A 36 18.36 1.72 14.92
C LYS A 36 17.73 2.90 14.18
N PHE A 37 16.99 3.74 14.87
CA PHE A 37 16.25 4.85 14.26
C PHE A 37 17.15 5.77 13.39
N TYR A 38 18.32 6.15 13.88
CA TYR A 38 19.24 7.01 13.12
C TYR A 38 19.88 6.29 11.93
N ASP A 39 20.19 5.01 12.06
CA ASP A 39 20.73 4.20 10.96
C ASP A 39 19.69 4.12 9.82
N VAL A 40 18.40 3.96 10.16
CA VAL A 40 17.31 3.97 9.18
C VAL A 40 17.16 5.33 8.51
N LEU A 41 17.25 6.43 9.25
CA LEU A 41 17.20 7.77 8.66
C LEU A 41 18.34 8.01 7.65
N GLU A 42 19.53 7.48 7.91
CA GLU A 42 20.66 7.53 6.98
C GLU A 42 20.50 6.62 5.76
N GLU A 43 19.75 5.54 5.90
CA GLU A 43 19.48 4.60 4.81
C GLU A 43 18.39 5.08 3.86
N VAL A 44 17.40 5.87 4.34
CA VAL A 44 16.28 6.38 3.52
C VAL A 44 16.75 7.11 2.24
N PRO A 45 17.69 8.08 2.27
CA PRO A 45 18.16 8.72 1.05
C PRO A 45 18.86 7.77 0.09
N LYS A 46 19.55 6.76 0.59
CA LYS A 46 20.24 5.75 -0.24
C LYS A 46 19.23 4.88 -0.97
N VAL A 47 18.21 4.38 -0.26
CA VAL A 47 17.10 3.61 -0.87
C VAL A 47 16.35 4.46 -1.88
N ARG A 48 16.02 5.73 -1.53
CA ARG A 48 15.38 6.65 -2.46
C ARG A 48 16.17 6.82 -3.76
N LYS A 49 17.49 7.01 -3.65
CA LYS A 49 18.38 7.12 -4.81
C LYS A 49 18.38 5.86 -5.67
N ASP A 50 18.46 4.68 -5.04
CA ASP A 50 18.44 3.40 -5.74
C ASP A 50 17.14 3.16 -6.50
N LEU A 51 16.02 3.65 -5.96
CA LEU A 51 14.69 3.54 -6.56
C LEU A 51 14.34 4.67 -7.56
N GLY A 52 15.35 5.40 -8.06
CA GLY A 52 15.14 6.43 -9.09
C GLY A 52 14.57 7.74 -8.58
N GLU A 53 14.83 8.07 -7.33
CA GLU A 53 14.41 9.30 -6.65
C GLU A 53 12.89 9.56 -6.67
N PRO A 54 12.04 8.59 -6.30
CA PRO A 54 10.61 8.84 -6.22
C PRO A 54 10.32 9.99 -5.22
N PRO A 55 9.25 10.78 -5.44
CA PRO A 55 8.81 11.75 -4.45
C PRO A 55 8.42 11.01 -3.16
N LEU A 56 8.80 11.56 -2.00
CA LEU A 56 8.48 10.95 -0.70
C LEU A 56 7.06 11.35 -0.24
N VAL A 57 6.07 10.92 -0.98
CA VAL A 57 4.64 11.04 -0.69
C VAL A 57 4.01 9.63 -0.64
N THR A 58 2.79 9.49 -0.15
CA THR A 58 2.09 8.19 -0.16
C THR A 58 1.81 7.76 -1.61
N PRO A 59 2.10 6.50 -1.99
CA PRO A 59 2.63 5.40 -1.18
C PRO A 59 4.16 5.28 -1.15
N SER A 60 4.89 5.98 -2.02
CA SER A 60 6.33 5.81 -2.23
C SER A 60 7.17 6.08 -0.97
N SER A 61 6.76 7.04 -0.13
CA SER A 61 7.42 7.30 1.16
C SER A 61 7.39 6.08 2.08
N GLN A 62 6.27 5.35 2.12
CA GLN A 62 6.13 4.15 2.92
C GLN A 62 7.00 3.02 2.36
N ILE A 63 7.04 2.84 1.05
CA ILE A 63 7.83 1.81 0.38
C ILE A 63 9.33 2.03 0.65
N VAL A 64 9.81 3.26 0.42
CA VAL A 64 11.20 3.64 0.70
C VAL A 64 11.54 3.44 2.17
N GLY A 65 10.65 3.87 3.07
CA GLY A 65 10.85 3.75 4.51
C GLY A 65 10.92 2.31 4.98
N THR A 66 9.97 1.48 4.59
CA THR A 66 9.94 0.05 4.97
C THR A 66 11.15 -0.69 4.42
N GLN A 67 11.57 -0.41 3.18
CA GLN A 67 12.78 -1.01 2.63
C GLN A 67 14.05 -0.56 3.37
N ALA A 68 14.13 0.70 3.80
CA ALA A 68 15.24 1.21 4.61
C ALA A 68 15.29 0.50 5.98
N VAL A 69 14.16 0.29 6.63
CA VAL A 69 14.07 -0.48 7.88
C VAL A 69 14.60 -1.90 7.67
N PHE A 70 14.15 -2.61 6.64
CA PHE A 70 14.64 -3.96 6.36
C PHE A 70 16.13 -4.02 6.05
N ASN A 71 16.66 -3.06 5.29
CA ASN A 71 18.09 -3.00 5.00
C ASN A 71 18.92 -2.92 6.29
N VAL A 72 18.48 -2.09 7.24
CA VAL A 72 19.17 -1.91 8.53
C VAL A 72 19.00 -3.13 9.45
N LEU A 73 17.77 -3.65 9.58
CA LEU A 73 17.51 -4.78 10.48
C LEU A 73 18.17 -6.07 10.01
N MET A 74 18.24 -6.30 8.70
CA MET A 74 18.89 -7.49 8.14
C MET A 74 20.43 -7.38 8.08
N GLY A 75 20.99 -6.21 8.38
CA GLY A 75 22.43 -5.94 8.30
C GLY A 75 23.02 -6.00 6.90
N GLU A 76 22.20 -6.23 5.88
CA GLU A 76 22.60 -6.27 4.46
C GLU A 76 21.50 -5.63 3.61
N ARG A 77 21.90 -4.69 2.73
CA ARG A 77 20.99 -3.98 1.83
C ARG A 77 20.35 -4.94 0.81
N TYR A 78 19.02 -4.86 0.72
CA TYR A 78 18.20 -5.67 -0.20
C TYR A 78 18.39 -7.20 -0.02
N LYS A 79 18.71 -7.65 1.20
CA LYS A 79 18.64 -9.08 1.57
C LYS A 79 17.18 -9.52 1.65
N MET A 80 16.32 -8.67 2.19
CA MET A 80 14.88 -8.81 2.18
C MET A 80 14.27 -7.66 1.37
N VAL A 81 13.46 -7.99 0.38
CA VAL A 81 12.86 -7.02 -0.55
C VAL A 81 11.35 -7.15 -0.50
N THR A 82 10.66 -6.05 -0.23
CA THR A 82 9.20 -6.03 -0.23
C THR A 82 8.64 -6.19 -1.64
N LYS A 83 7.39 -6.67 -1.73
CA LYS A 83 6.67 -6.75 -3.00
C LYS A 83 6.59 -5.39 -3.68
N GLU A 84 6.27 -4.35 -2.91
CA GLU A 84 6.11 -2.98 -3.38
C GLU A 84 7.43 -2.41 -3.93
N THR A 85 8.56 -2.70 -3.27
CA THR A 85 9.89 -2.33 -3.78
C THR A 85 10.17 -3.01 -5.12
N LYS A 86 9.86 -4.30 -5.26
CA LYS A 86 9.98 -5.01 -6.55
C LYS A 86 9.07 -4.40 -7.60
N ASP A 87 7.84 -4.06 -7.24
CA ASP A 87 6.87 -3.46 -8.16
C ASP A 87 7.30 -2.07 -8.65
N ILE A 88 7.98 -1.24 -7.81
CA ILE A 88 8.62 0.00 -8.28
C ILE A 88 9.71 -0.33 -9.32
N LEU A 89 10.61 -1.25 -9.01
CA LEU A 89 11.72 -1.63 -9.89
C LEU A 89 11.25 -2.29 -11.21
N LEU A 90 10.06 -2.89 -11.20
CA LEU A 90 9.36 -3.39 -12.38
C LEU A 90 8.61 -2.31 -13.17
N GLY A 91 8.63 -1.04 -12.72
CA GLY A 91 7.95 0.06 -13.40
C GLY A 91 6.44 0.15 -13.18
N LYS A 92 5.86 -0.66 -12.29
CA LYS A 92 4.40 -0.69 -12.03
C LYS A 92 3.86 0.56 -11.33
N TYR A 93 4.74 1.41 -10.81
CA TYR A 93 4.39 2.73 -10.26
C TYR A 93 4.62 3.88 -11.25
N GLY A 94 4.90 3.56 -12.52
CA GLY A 94 5.18 4.53 -13.56
C GLY A 94 6.64 4.95 -13.65
N ALA A 95 6.91 6.00 -14.43
CA ALA A 95 8.26 6.50 -14.64
C ALA A 95 8.80 7.22 -13.40
N THR A 96 10.07 6.99 -13.10
CA THR A 96 10.79 7.66 -12.00
C THR A 96 11.55 8.87 -12.51
N VAL A 97 11.93 9.77 -11.59
CA VAL A 97 12.66 11.02 -11.91
C VAL A 97 14.06 10.72 -12.47
N LYS A 98 14.71 9.67 -11.93
CA LYS A 98 16.02 9.19 -12.38
C LYS A 98 15.97 7.70 -12.67
N PRO A 99 16.93 7.17 -13.46
CA PRO A 99 17.03 5.72 -13.65
C PRO A 99 17.27 5.00 -12.32
N PHE A 100 16.78 3.77 -12.24
CA PHE A 100 17.06 2.88 -11.12
C PHE A 100 18.56 2.54 -11.04
N ASN A 101 19.02 2.24 -9.83
CA ASN A 101 20.33 1.61 -9.66
C ASN A 101 20.28 0.20 -10.26
N GLN A 102 21.02 -0.03 -11.34
CA GLN A 102 20.97 -1.27 -12.12
C GLN A 102 21.40 -2.50 -11.31
N GLU A 103 22.38 -2.37 -10.40
CA GLU A 103 22.83 -3.47 -9.55
C GLU A 103 21.71 -3.86 -8.56
N VAL A 104 21.05 -2.87 -7.94
CA VAL A 104 19.92 -3.10 -7.05
C VAL A 104 18.73 -3.68 -7.81
N GLN A 105 18.43 -3.16 -8.99
CA GLN A 105 17.37 -3.68 -9.84
C GLN A 105 17.59 -5.15 -10.15
N LYS A 106 18.78 -5.52 -10.63
CA LYS A 106 19.13 -6.90 -10.93
C LYS A 106 19.10 -7.79 -9.68
N LYS A 107 19.59 -7.30 -8.53
CA LYS A 107 19.54 -8.04 -7.25
C LYS A 107 18.10 -8.33 -6.83
N CYS A 108 17.17 -7.39 -7.00
CA CYS A 108 15.80 -7.46 -6.48
C CYS A 108 14.83 -8.21 -7.39
N ILE A 109 14.92 -8.02 -8.71
CA ILE A 109 13.98 -8.57 -9.70
C ILE A 109 14.61 -9.60 -10.65
N GLY A 110 15.95 -9.84 -10.56
CA GLY A 110 16.66 -10.79 -11.43
C GLY A 110 16.57 -10.39 -12.89
N ASP A 111 16.17 -11.35 -13.73
CA ASP A 111 16.06 -11.18 -15.18
C ASP A 111 14.67 -10.69 -15.63
N ALA A 112 13.78 -10.34 -14.68
CA ALA A 112 12.47 -9.81 -15.02
C ALA A 112 12.59 -8.47 -15.75
N GLN A 113 11.81 -8.32 -16.83
CA GLN A 113 11.84 -7.10 -17.63
C GLN A 113 10.87 -6.07 -17.07
N PRO A 114 11.32 -4.85 -16.76
CA PRO A 114 10.43 -3.76 -16.36
C PRO A 114 9.48 -3.39 -17.49
N ILE A 115 8.25 -3.01 -17.13
CA ILE A 115 7.30 -2.44 -18.06
C ILE A 115 7.77 -1.02 -18.46
N THR A 116 7.58 -0.67 -19.73
CA THR A 116 7.98 0.62 -20.30
C THR A 116 6.79 1.48 -20.71
N CYS A 117 5.59 0.91 -20.71
CA CYS A 117 4.33 1.61 -20.95
C CYS A 117 3.75 2.18 -19.65
N ARG A 118 2.70 2.97 -19.75
CA ARG A 118 1.94 3.42 -18.58
C ARG A 118 1.26 2.20 -17.93
N PRO A 119 1.41 1.98 -16.61
CA PRO A 119 0.83 0.80 -15.95
C PRO A 119 -0.68 0.63 -16.18
N ALA A 120 -1.42 1.74 -16.27
CA ALA A 120 -2.85 1.72 -16.54
C ALA A 120 -3.22 1.13 -17.92
N ASP A 121 -2.31 1.14 -18.88
CA ASP A 121 -2.55 0.57 -20.21
C ASP A 121 -2.54 -0.97 -20.22
N LEU A 122 -2.11 -1.56 -19.10
CA LEU A 122 -2.10 -3.01 -18.88
C LEU A 122 -3.31 -3.51 -18.10
N LEU A 123 -4.21 -2.63 -17.70
CA LEU A 123 -5.43 -2.99 -16.97
C LEU A 123 -6.53 -3.34 -17.95
N ASP A 124 -7.14 -4.50 -17.77
CA ASP A 124 -8.35 -4.88 -18.48
C ASP A 124 -9.57 -4.11 -17.94
N ASN A 125 -10.61 -3.98 -18.77
CA ASN A 125 -11.89 -3.45 -18.31
C ASN A 125 -12.59 -4.51 -17.42
N GLU A 126 -12.78 -4.17 -16.16
CA GLU A 126 -13.40 -5.07 -15.19
C GLU A 126 -14.87 -4.72 -14.89
N LEU A 127 -15.38 -3.57 -15.33
CA LEU A 127 -16.70 -3.09 -14.92
C LEU A 127 -17.82 -4.05 -15.31
N ASP A 128 -17.84 -4.57 -16.53
CA ASP A 128 -18.89 -5.47 -17.00
C ASP A 128 -18.91 -6.80 -16.21
N LYS A 129 -17.72 -7.29 -15.86
CA LYS A 129 -17.56 -8.48 -15.02
C LYS A 129 -18.07 -8.21 -13.60
N LEU A 130 -17.66 -7.11 -12.99
CA LEU A 130 -18.06 -6.72 -11.63
C LEU A 130 -19.57 -6.46 -11.54
N GLU A 131 -20.15 -5.83 -12.56
CA GLU A 131 -21.61 -5.63 -12.65
C GLU A 131 -22.36 -6.97 -12.66
N THR A 132 -21.85 -7.95 -13.39
CA THR A 132 -22.41 -9.29 -13.42
C THR A 132 -22.29 -10.00 -12.07
N GLU A 133 -21.10 -9.95 -11.44
CA GLU A 133 -20.82 -10.56 -10.14
C GLU A 133 -21.72 -10.01 -9.02
N MET A 134 -21.97 -8.71 -9.01
CA MET A 134 -22.73 -8.07 -7.96
C MET A 134 -24.21 -7.81 -8.31
N SER A 135 -24.70 -8.36 -9.41
CA SER A 135 -26.05 -8.10 -9.93
C SER A 135 -27.17 -8.29 -8.90
N SER A 136 -27.01 -9.21 -7.93
CA SER A 136 -27.97 -9.43 -6.84
C SER A 136 -28.01 -8.32 -5.77
N TYR A 137 -27.02 -7.45 -5.75
CA TYR A 137 -26.87 -6.35 -4.79
C TYR A 137 -27.03 -4.98 -5.43
N LYS A 138 -26.92 -4.89 -6.76
CA LYS A 138 -26.96 -3.63 -7.49
C LYS A 138 -28.33 -2.97 -7.39
N GLU A 139 -28.37 -1.74 -6.89
CA GLU A 139 -29.54 -0.86 -6.86
C GLU A 139 -29.27 0.43 -7.66
N GLN A 140 -28.01 0.84 -7.77
CA GLN A 140 -27.56 1.99 -8.50
C GLN A 140 -26.18 1.77 -9.14
N ASP A 141 -25.77 2.60 -10.10
CA ASP A 141 -24.52 2.40 -10.83
C ASP A 141 -23.27 2.57 -9.95
N GLU A 142 -23.35 3.44 -8.93
CA GLU A 142 -22.28 3.66 -7.98
C GLU A 142 -21.98 2.43 -7.11
N ASP A 143 -22.89 1.48 -7.00
CA ASP A 143 -22.68 0.25 -6.26
C ASP A 143 -21.58 -0.60 -6.92
N VAL A 144 -21.51 -0.61 -8.25
CA VAL A 144 -20.44 -1.30 -9.00
C VAL A 144 -19.08 -0.70 -8.69
N LEU A 145 -19.00 0.63 -8.61
CA LEU A 145 -17.76 1.32 -8.25
C LEU A 145 -17.35 1.07 -6.80
N SER A 146 -18.32 1.06 -5.90
CA SER A 146 -18.10 0.75 -4.48
C SER A 146 -17.56 -0.67 -4.30
N TYR A 147 -18.12 -1.63 -5.04
CA TYR A 147 -17.66 -3.01 -5.04
C TYR A 147 -16.27 -3.15 -5.66
N ALA A 148 -16.01 -2.47 -6.77
CA ALA A 148 -14.69 -2.47 -7.42
C ALA A 148 -13.57 -1.98 -6.50
N LEU A 149 -13.84 -0.93 -5.72
CA LEU A 149 -12.85 -0.30 -4.84
C LEU A 149 -12.71 -1.01 -3.48
N PHE A 150 -13.81 -1.50 -2.93
CA PHE A 150 -13.89 -2.05 -1.57
C PHE A 150 -14.81 -3.28 -1.49
N PRO A 151 -14.48 -4.40 -2.16
CA PRO A 151 -15.43 -5.52 -2.36
C PRO A 151 -15.97 -6.08 -1.06
N GLN A 152 -15.14 -6.25 -0.04
CA GLN A 152 -15.56 -6.77 1.26
C GLN A 152 -16.55 -5.84 1.96
N VAL A 153 -16.15 -4.58 2.13
CA VAL A 153 -16.96 -3.56 2.85
C VAL A 153 -18.25 -3.26 2.11
N ALA A 154 -18.19 -3.15 0.77
CA ALA A 154 -19.36 -2.93 -0.06
C ALA A 154 -20.38 -4.07 0.06
N THR A 155 -19.91 -5.32 0.01
CA THR A 155 -20.78 -6.49 0.17
C THR A 155 -21.49 -6.49 1.53
N ASP A 156 -20.79 -6.20 2.61
CA ASP A 156 -21.38 -6.13 3.95
C ASP A 156 -22.39 -4.99 4.04
N PHE A 157 -22.09 -3.82 3.44
CA PHE A 157 -23.03 -2.72 3.36
C PHE A 157 -24.29 -3.05 2.53
N PHE A 158 -24.14 -3.71 1.40
CA PHE A 158 -25.29 -4.09 0.55
C PHE A 158 -26.22 -5.06 1.26
N LYS A 159 -25.68 -6.04 1.98
CA LYS A 159 -26.48 -6.96 2.82
C LYS A 159 -27.24 -6.19 3.89
N TYR A 160 -26.55 -5.28 4.59
CA TYR A 160 -27.18 -4.40 5.58
C TYR A 160 -28.30 -3.57 4.97
N ARG A 161 -28.07 -2.92 3.81
CA ARG A 161 -29.07 -2.12 3.09
C ARG A 161 -30.30 -2.96 2.74
N GLN A 162 -30.14 -4.13 2.15
CA GLN A 162 -31.22 -5.04 1.83
C GLN A 162 -32.00 -5.52 3.07
N ALA A 163 -31.31 -5.78 4.16
CA ALA A 163 -31.97 -6.16 5.43
C ALA A 163 -32.82 -5.03 5.99
N GLN A 164 -32.33 -3.78 5.92
CA GLN A 164 -33.09 -2.58 6.34
C GLN A 164 -34.35 -2.37 5.49
N GLU A 165 -34.24 -2.50 4.17
CA GLU A 165 -35.41 -2.37 3.28
C GLU A 165 -36.47 -3.43 3.53
N LYS A 166 -36.04 -4.66 3.74
CA LYS A 166 -36.91 -5.80 4.04
C LYS A 166 -37.40 -5.84 5.49
N LYS A 167 -36.91 -4.90 6.34
CA LYS A 167 -37.17 -4.87 7.79
C LYS A 167 -36.83 -6.17 8.50
N VAL A 168 -35.69 -6.76 8.13
CA VAL A 168 -35.22 -8.05 8.66
C VAL A 168 -34.04 -7.82 9.59
N ASP A 169 -33.96 -8.59 10.67
CA ASP A 169 -32.74 -8.63 11.49
C ASP A 169 -31.64 -9.43 10.76
N GLU A 170 -30.64 -8.72 10.25
CA GLU A 170 -29.51 -9.31 9.51
C GLU A 170 -28.79 -10.41 10.32
N LYS A 171 -28.67 -10.22 11.64
CA LYS A 171 -27.98 -11.18 12.54
C LYS A 171 -28.79 -12.45 12.80
N ALA A 172 -30.09 -12.36 12.67
CA ALA A 172 -30.99 -13.49 12.86
C ALA A 172 -31.41 -14.14 11.53
N ALA A 173 -31.07 -13.54 10.39
CA ALA A 173 -31.38 -14.05 9.08
C ALA A 173 -30.53 -15.28 8.73
N ASP A 174 -31.16 -16.37 8.44
CA ASP A 174 -30.54 -17.57 7.82
C ASP A 174 -30.73 -17.54 6.31
N THR A 175 -29.80 -16.92 5.61
CA THR A 175 -29.86 -16.76 4.16
C THR A 175 -29.72 -18.09 3.40
N LYS A 176 -29.15 -19.12 4.03
CA LYS A 176 -29.03 -20.47 3.40
C LYS A 176 -30.35 -21.19 3.34
N ASN A 177 -31.18 -21.04 4.35
CA ASN A 177 -32.48 -21.68 4.44
C ASN A 177 -33.65 -20.74 4.10
N GLY A 178 -33.37 -19.51 3.71
CA GLY A 178 -34.38 -18.52 3.36
C GLY A 178 -35.23 -18.04 4.57
N ALA A 179 -34.72 -18.18 5.78
CA ALA A 179 -35.37 -17.75 6.99
C ALA A 179 -35.00 -16.29 7.33
N TYR A 180 -35.99 -15.42 7.27
CA TYR A 180 -35.86 -13.98 7.55
C TYR A 180 -36.78 -13.60 8.71
N PRO A 181 -36.32 -13.70 9.96
CA PRO A 181 -37.13 -13.27 11.10
C PRO A 181 -37.31 -11.75 11.06
N VAL A 182 -38.53 -11.31 11.28
CA VAL A 182 -38.97 -9.92 11.31
C VAL A 182 -38.79 -9.36 12.70
#